data_31879071d3d6956028f15df1d282426d
#
_entry.id   31879071d3d6956028f15df1d282426d
#
_cell.length_a   1.000
_cell.length_b   1.000
_cell.length_c   1.000
_cell.angle_alpha   90.00
_cell.angle_beta   90.00
_cell.angle_gamma   90.00
#
_symmetry.space_group_name_H-M   'P 1'
#
loop_
_entity.id
_entity.type
_entity.pdbx_description
1 polymer ?
#
loop_
_entity_poly.entity_id
_entity_poly.type
_entity_poly.pdbx_seq_one_letter_code
_entity_poly.pdbx_strand_id
1 'polypeptide(L)'
;MLEGKIALVTGASRGIGRQIAKTLAAKGAFVIVNYNGSAAKAEEVVKEIQAAGGNGQAVQCNVSDFESCKEMLDAVVKEHGRLDILVNNAGITRDNLLMKMSEEDFDAVIQTNLKGVFNCTRHIARQMLKQKSGRIINISSVSGVLGNAGQANYCAAKAGVIGLTKSAAKELASRGITVNAVAPGFIKTEMTDVLKDDIKKAIMENIPMKLLVRRKILQMQLHF
;
A
#
# COMPACT_ATOMS: atom_id res chain seq x y z
N MET A 1 -12.11 5.24 -18.01
CA MET A 1 -12.22 5.66 -16.60
C MET A 1 -10.91 6.20 -16.04
N LEU A 2 -9.79 5.49 -16.18
CA LEU A 2 -8.46 5.95 -15.76
C LEU A 2 -7.48 6.06 -16.93
N GLU A 3 -7.98 6.18 -18.15
CA GLU A 3 -7.15 6.35 -19.34
C GLU A 3 -6.29 7.60 -19.23
N GLY A 4 -5.01 7.47 -19.59
CA GLY A 4 -4.00 8.52 -19.45
C GLY A 4 -3.57 8.84 -18.02
N LYS A 5 -4.02 8.08 -17.02
CA LYS A 5 -3.59 8.20 -15.62
C LYS A 5 -2.41 7.31 -15.33
N ILE A 6 -1.45 7.82 -14.58
CA ILE A 6 -0.28 7.08 -14.09
C ILE A 6 -0.50 6.74 -12.62
N ALA A 7 -0.40 5.47 -12.28
CA ALA A 7 -0.57 4.96 -10.92
C ALA A 7 0.68 4.24 -10.43
N LEU A 8 1.14 4.52 -9.23
CA LEU A 8 2.20 3.78 -8.54
C LEU A 8 1.60 3.00 -7.38
N VAL A 9 1.88 1.71 -7.32
CA VAL A 9 1.47 0.84 -6.19
C VAL A 9 2.71 0.26 -5.54
N THR A 10 2.97 0.63 -4.28
CA THR A 10 4.14 0.12 -3.56
C THR A 10 3.88 -1.29 -3.02
N GLY A 11 4.93 -2.14 -3.05
CA GLY A 11 4.82 -3.53 -2.61
C GLY A 11 3.81 -4.35 -3.44
N ALA A 12 3.76 -4.10 -4.76
CA ALA A 12 2.73 -4.64 -5.64
C ALA A 12 3.06 -6.01 -6.27
N SER A 13 4.19 -6.64 -5.93
CA SER A 13 4.58 -7.95 -6.47
C SER A 13 3.71 -9.12 -6.00
N ARG A 14 2.88 -8.94 -4.95
CA ARG A 14 2.01 -9.98 -4.37
C ARG A 14 0.82 -9.38 -3.60
N GLY A 15 -0.07 -10.27 -3.13
CA GLY A 15 -1.11 -9.93 -2.15
C GLY A 15 -2.09 -8.84 -2.59
N ILE A 16 -2.35 -7.91 -1.68
CA ILE A 16 -3.28 -6.79 -1.88
C ILE A 16 -2.75 -5.85 -2.97
N GLY A 17 -1.47 -5.49 -2.92
CA GLY A 17 -0.84 -4.59 -3.88
C GLY A 17 -0.92 -5.10 -5.32
N ARG A 18 -0.65 -6.40 -5.56
CA ARG A 18 -0.83 -7.06 -6.87
C ARG A 18 -2.26 -6.89 -7.38
N GLN A 19 -3.24 -7.12 -6.51
CA GLN A 19 -4.64 -7.03 -6.91
C GLN A 19 -5.06 -5.58 -7.22
N ILE A 20 -4.58 -4.61 -6.42
CA ILE A 20 -4.80 -3.18 -6.68
C ILE A 20 -4.20 -2.78 -8.02
N ALA A 21 -2.94 -3.17 -8.28
CA ALA A 21 -2.26 -2.88 -9.54
C ALA A 21 -3.05 -3.39 -10.75
N LYS A 22 -3.48 -4.64 -10.73
CA LYS A 22 -4.31 -5.24 -11.79
C LYS A 22 -5.65 -4.51 -11.98
N THR A 23 -6.28 -4.08 -10.88
CA THR A 23 -7.56 -3.36 -10.95
C THR A 23 -7.42 -1.98 -11.55
N LEU A 24 -6.36 -1.24 -11.18
CA LEU A 24 -6.09 0.08 -11.76
C LEU A 24 -5.77 -0.03 -13.26
N ALA A 25 -4.98 -1.02 -13.66
CA ALA A 25 -4.68 -1.31 -15.05
C ALA A 25 -5.93 -1.69 -15.86
N ALA A 26 -6.80 -2.54 -15.33
CA ALA A 26 -8.07 -2.90 -15.97
C ALA A 26 -9.03 -1.72 -16.15
N LYS A 27 -8.82 -0.61 -15.40
CA LYS A 27 -9.55 0.65 -15.54
C LYS A 27 -8.88 1.63 -16.51
N GLY A 28 -7.78 1.26 -17.15
CA GLY A 28 -7.07 2.05 -18.15
C GLY A 28 -5.85 2.83 -17.63
N ALA A 29 -5.49 2.73 -16.35
CA ALA A 29 -4.28 3.37 -15.85
C ALA A 29 -3.01 2.65 -16.33
N PHE A 30 -1.94 3.41 -16.61
CA PHE A 30 -0.59 2.84 -16.66
C PHE A 30 -0.11 2.62 -15.23
N VAL A 31 0.33 1.40 -14.89
CA VAL A 31 0.62 1.03 -13.50
C VAL A 31 2.09 0.74 -13.27
N ILE A 32 2.71 1.48 -12.37
CA ILE A 32 4.03 1.22 -11.84
C ILE A 32 3.90 0.20 -10.70
N VAL A 33 4.38 -1.01 -10.92
CA VAL A 33 4.41 -2.12 -9.97
C VAL A 33 5.72 -2.05 -9.19
N ASN A 34 5.70 -1.38 -8.03
CA ASN A 34 6.90 -1.31 -7.21
C ASN A 34 7.12 -2.60 -6.41
N TYR A 35 8.38 -2.99 -6.31
CA TYR A 35 8.87 -4.10 -5.50
C TYR A 35 10.21 -3.77 -4.82
N ASN A 36 10.57 -4.51 -3.77
CA ASN A 36 11.90 -4.41 -3.14
C ASN A 36 12.81 -5.57 -3.59
N GLY A 37 12.48 -6.81 -3.23
CA GLY A 37 13.36 -7.97 -3.45
C GLY A 37 12.86 -9.00 -4.47
N SER A 38 11.64 -8.90 -4.99
CA SER A 38 11.01 -9.95 -5.81
C SER A 38 10.76 -9.51 -7.25
N ALA A 39 11.83 -9.28 -8.02
CA ALA A 39 11.75 -8.85 -9.42
C ALA A 39 10.86 -9.78 -10.26
N ALA A 40 11.11 -11.09 -10.25
CA ALA A 40 10.35 -12.05 -11.04
C ALA A 40 8.83 -12.02 -10.75
N LYS A 41 8.43 -11.84 -9.48
CA LYS A 41 7.01 -11.71 -9.11
C LYS A 41 6.41 -10.39 -9.58
N ALA A 42 7.17 -9.30 -9.57
CA ALA A 42 6.69 -8.02 -10.06
C ALA A 42 6.51 -8.05 -11.59
N GLU A 43 7.45 -8.65 -12.31
CA GLU A 43 7.36 -8.87 -13.76
C GLU A 43 6.20 -9.78 -14.13
N GLU A 44 5.92 -10.82 -13.33
CA GLU A 44 4.73 -11.67 -13.51
C GLU A 44 3.45 -10.83 -13.43
N VAL A 45 3.35 -9.92 -12.47
CA VAL A 45 2.20 -9.00 -12.35
C VAL A 45 2.07 -8.11 -13.57
N VAL A 46 3.18 -7.58 -14.09
CA VAL A 46 3.18 -6.76 -15.31
C VAL A 46 2.72 -7.57 -16.51
N LYS A 47 3.22 -8.81 -16.68
CA LYS A 47 2.76 -9.72 -17.75
C LYS A 47 1.26 -10.02 -17.68
N GLU A 48 0.73 -10.23 -16.47
CA GLU A 48 -0.72 -10.43 -16.28
C GLU A 48 -1.54 -9.19 -16.62
N ILE A 49 -1.03 -8.00 -16.27
CA ILE A 49 -1.65 -6.72 -16.64
C ILE A 49 -1.69 -6.59 -18.16
N GLN A 50 -0.57 -6.86 -18.85
CA GLN A 50 -0.47 -6.77 -20.31
C GLN A 50 -1.34 -7.82 -21.02
N ALA A 51 -1.37 -9.04 -20.50
CA ALA A 51 -2.24 -10.12 -21.04
C ALA A 51 -3.75 -9.78 -20.90
N ALA A 52 -4.11 -8.93 -19.94
CA ALA A 52 -5.47 -8.42 -19.78
C ALA A 52 -5.75 -7.11 -20.57
N GLY A 53 -4.83 -6.69 -21.45
CA GLY A 53 -4.97 -5.49 -22.27
C GLY A 53 -4.61 -4.18 -21.55
N GLY A 54 -4.05 -4.24 -20.35
CA GLY A 54 -3.55 -3.07 -19.61
C GLY A 54 -2.08 -2.79 -19.88
N ASN A 55 -1.56 -1.72 -19.27
CA ASN A 55 -0.17 -1.32 -19.40
C ASN A 55 0.46 -1.08 -18.03
N GLY A 56 1.76 -1.37 -17.91
CA GLY A 56 2.51 -1.13 -16.69
C GLY A 56 3.95 -1.58 -16.78
N GLN A 57 4.73 -1.24 -15.78
CA GLN A 57 6.13 -1.62 -15.64
C GLN A 57 6.48 -1.94 -14.19
N ALA A 58 7.50 -2.77 -13.98
CA ALA A 58 8.04 -3.08 -12.67
C ALA A 58 9.18 -2.13 -12.32
N VAL A 59 9.18 -1.58 -11.10
CA VAL A 59 10.24 -0.68 -10.61
C VAL A 59 10.70 -1.11 -9.23
N GLN A 60 12.01 -1.33 -9.10
CA GLN A 60 12.62 -1.66 -7.82
C GLN A 60 12.83 -0.40 -6.97
N CYS A 61 12.37 -0.43 -5.73
CA CYS A 61 12.69 0.55 -4.71
C CYS A 61 12.37 0.00 -3.33
N ASN A 62 13.29 0.18 -2.39
CA ASN A 62 13.02 -0.02 -0.97
C ASN A 62 12.38 1.25 -0.40
N VAL A 63 11.08 1.21 -0.09
CA VAL A 63 10.34 2.38 0.39
C VAL A 63 10.82 2.89 1.76
N SER A 64 11.54 2.08 2.55
CA SER A 64 12.14 2.54 3.81
C SER A 64 13.32 3.48 3.60
N ASP A 65 13.93 3.47 2.43
CA ASP A 65 15.02 4.37 2.04
C ASP A 65 14.48 5.66 1.42
N PHE A 66 14.87 6.79 2.00
CA PHE A 66 14.32 8.10 1.63
C PHE A 66 14.79 8.55 0.25
N GLU A 67 16.08 8.38 -0.05
CA GLU A 67 16.64 8.79 -1.35
C GLU A 67 16.20 7.84 -2.47
N SER A 68 16.15 6.53 -2.24
CA SER A 68 15.60 5.59 -3.22
C SER A 68 14.15 5.91 -3.60
N CYS A 69 13.33 6.33 -2.62
CA CYS A 69 11.97 6.78 -2.91
C CYS A 69 11.94 8.02 -3.81
N LYS A 70 12.84 8.96 -3.54
CA LYS A 70 12.98 10.18 -4.36
C LYS A 70 13.35 9.82 -5.79
N GLU A 71 14.40 9.02 -5.96
CA GLU A 71 14.89 8.59 -7.27
C GLU A 71 13.82 7.87 -8.08
N MET A 72 13.10 6.94 -7.47
CA MET A 72 11.98 6.22 -8.10
C MET A 72 10.90 7.20 -8.58
N LEU A 73 10.46 8.10 -7.71
CA LEU A 73 9.37 9.03 -8.04
C LEU A 73 9.80 10.07 -9.08
N ASP A 74 11.03 10.58 -9.00
CA ASP A 74 11.59 11.49 -9.98
C ASP A 74 11.72 10.81 -11.36
N ALA A 75 12.12 9.53 -11.41
CA ALA A 75 12.20 8.75 -12.64
C ALA A 75 10.81 8.56 -13.25
N VAL A 76 9.81 8.17 -12.46
CA VAL A 76 8.42 8.02 -12.92
C VAL A 76 7.87 9.34 -13.48
N VAL A 77 8.10 10.45 -12.77
CA VAL A 77 7.64 11.77 -13.25
C VAL A 77 8.39 12.21 -14.50
N LYS A 78 9.69 11.92 -14.60
CA LYS A 78 10.49 12.22 -15.79
C LYS A 78 10.02 11.45 -17.02
N GLU A 79 9.69 10.17 -16.86
CA GLU A 79 9.25 9.28 -17.95
C GLU A 79 7.83 9.60 -18.42
N HIS A 80 6.90 9.80 -17.48
CA HIS A 80 5.48 9.92 -17.79
C HIS A 80 4.92 11.35 -17.70
N GLY A 81 5.73 12.32 -17.25
CA GLY A 81 5.32 13.71 -17.07
C GLY A 81 4.43 13.96 -15.84
N ARG A 82 3.89 12.90 -15.22
CA ARG A 82 2.92 12.97 -14.14
C ARG A 82 2.89 11.72 -13.26
N LEU A 83 2.32 11.83 -12.07
CA LEU A 83 1.81 10.73 -11.28
C LEU A 83 0.46 11.14 -10.69
N ASP A 84 -0.61 10.42 -11.04
CA ASP A 84 -1.97 10.75 -10.62
C ASP A 84 -2.41 10.03 -9.36
N ILE A 85 -1.99 8.78 -9.20
CA ILE A 85 -2.42 7.89 -8.12
C ILE A 85 -1.18 7.27 -7.46
N LEU A 86 -1.04 7.50 -6.16
CA LEU A 86 -0.08 6.80 -5.31
C LEU A 86 -0.83 5.88 -4.36
N VAL A 87 -0.54 4.58 -4.39
CA VAL A 87 -1.03 3.61 -3.41
C VAL A 87 0.13 3.15 -2.53
N ASN A 88 0.18 3.61 -1.31
CA ASN A 88 1.12 3.17 -0.29
C ASN A 88 0.62 1.86 0.34
N ASN A 89 1.07 0.73 -0.21
CA ASN A 89 0.67 -0.61 0.22
C ASN A 89 1.85 -1.43 0.78
N ALA A 90 3.10 -1.08 0.46
CA ALA A 90 4.26 -1.81 0.96
C ALA A 90 4.22 -1.95 2.49
N GLY A 91 4.53 -3.14 2.98
CA GLY A 91 4.54 -3.41 4.40
C GLY A 91 5.06 -4.80 4.74
N ILE A 92 5.57 -4.93 5.94
CA ILE A 92 6.06 -6.16 6.55
C ILE A 92 5.42 -6.38 7.92
N THR A 93 5.50 -7.60 8.41
CA THR A 93 5.19 -7.96 9.79
C THR A 93 6.42 -8.57 10.45
N ARG A 94 6.60 -8.30 11.74
CA ARG A 94 7.58 -8.91 12.63
C ARG A 94 6.88 -9.09 13.98
N ASP A 95 6.04 -10.12 14.04
CA ASP A 95 5.12 -10.33 15.15
C ASP A 95 5.84 -11.02 16.31
N ASN A 96 5.72 -10.47 17.51
CA ASN A 96 6.20 -11.07 18.75
C ASN A 96 5.47 -10.45 19.95
N LEU A 97 5.39 -11.17 21.07
CA LEU A 97 4.87 -10.60 22.31
C LEU A 97 5.70 -9.37 22.71
N LEU A 98 5.05 -8.36 23.27
CA LEU A 98 5.68 -7.07 23.59
C LEU A 98 7.01 -7.25 24.37
N MET A 99 7.03 -8.11 25.39
CA MET A 99 8.21 -8.37 26.20
C MET A 99 9.34 -9.12 25.48
N LYS A 100 9.07 -9.67 24.28
CA LYS A 100 10.04 -10.42 23.46
C LYS A 100 10.35 -9.75 22.14
N MET A 101 9.67 -8.63 21.83
CA MET A 101 9.89 -7.90 20.60
C MET A 101 11.23 -7.19 20.66
N SER A 102 12.10 -7.43 19.69
CA SER A 102 13.38 -6.75 19.61
C SER A 102 13.23 -5.32 19.06
N GLU A 103 14.20 -4.46 19.34
CA GLU A 103 14.29 -3.12 18.78
C GLU A 103 14.36 -3.17 17.24
N GLU A 104 15.16 -4.10 16.70
CA GLU A 104 15.33 -4.29 15.27
C GLU A 104 14.02 -4.68 14.57
N ASP A 105 13.20 -5.55 15.18
CA ASP A 105 11.90 -5.94 14.64
C ASP A 105 10.90 -4.81 14.73
N PHE A 106 10.94 -4.01 15.80
CA PHE A 106 10.12 -2.82 15.94
C PHE A 106 10.49 -1.80 14.86
N ASP A 107 11.75 -1.44 14.74
CA ASP A 107 12.26 -0.44 13.82
C ASP A 107 12.05 -0.85 12.35
N ALA A 108 12.29 -2.09 11.98
CA ALA A 108 12.07 -2.58 10.63
C ALA A 108 10.62 -2.37 10.18
N VAL A 109 9.65 -2.62 11.08
CA VAL A 109 8.23 -2.43 10.80
C VAL A 109 7.88 -0.94 10.71
N ILE A 110 8.37 -0.10 11.62
CA ILE A 110 8.16 1.36 11.57
C ILE A 110 8.77 1.95 10.30
N GLN A 111 10.00 1.58 9.96
CA GLN A 111 10.70 2.08 8.77
C GLN A 111 9.96 1.74 7.48
N THR A 112 9.47 0.52 7.34
CA THR A 112 8.79 0.10 6.13
C THR A 112 7.34 0.60 6.09
N ASN A 113 6.56 0.35 7.16
CA ASN A 113 5.11 0.50 7.12
C ASN A 113 4.63 1.94 7.39
N LEU A 114 5.44 2.75 8.08
CA LEU A 114 5.10 4.14 8.39
C LEU A 114 6.00 5.12 7.66
N LYS A 115 7.33 5.02 7.85
CA LYS A 115 8.28 5.92 7.20
C LYS A 115 8.24 5.77 5.67
N GLY A 116 8.07 4.55 5.14
CA GLY A 116 7.90 4.32 3.71
C GLY A 116 6.69 5.06 3.13
N VAL A 117 5.57 5.09 3.84
CA VAL A 117 4.38 5.89 3.46
C VAL A 117 4.70 7.38 3.46
N PHE A 118 5.40 7.86 4.50
CA PHE A 118 5.87 9.24 4.56
C PHE A 118 6.81 9.57 3.40
N ASN A 119 7.81 8.74 3.13
CA ASN A 119 8.80 8.96 2.08
C ASN A 119 8.12 9.16 0.72
N CYS A 120 7.29 8.21 0.30
CA CYS A 120 6.59 8.29 -0.98
C CYS A 120 5.65 9.50 -1.05
N THR A 121 4.87 9.74 0.01
CA THR A 121 3.93 10.88 0.08
C THR A 121 4.68 12.21 0.01
N ARG A 122 5.76 12.37 0.78
CA ARG A 122 6.59 13.57 0.85
C ARG A 122 7.19 13.93 -0.52
N HIS A 123 7.73 12.95 -1.22
CA HIS A 123 8.42 13.22 -2.49
C HIS A 123 7.45 13.52 -3.62
N ILE A 124 6.28 12.87 -3.68
CA ILE A 124 5.31 13.13 -4.75
C ILE A 124 4.45 14.38 -4.50
N ALA A 125 4.30 14.83 -3.26
CA ALA A 125 3.43 15.95 -2.91
C ALA A 125 3.72 17.20 -3.76
N ARG A 126 5.00 17.57 -3.94
CA ARG A 126 5.38 18.74 -4.76
C ARG A 126 4.92 18.63 -6.20
N GLN A 127 5.03 17.44 -6.79
CA GLN A 127 4.58 17.19 -8.16
C GLN A 127 3.06 17.27 -8.27
N MET A 128 2.33 16.64 -7.37
CA MET A 128 0.87 16.71 -7.33
C MET A 128 0.36 18.14 -7.10
N LEU A 129 1.05 18.92 -6.27
CA LEU A 129 0.76 20.36 -6.07
C LEU A 129 0.90 21.16 -7.39
N LYS A 130 1.93 20.89 -8.20
CA LYS A 130 2.09 21.49 -9.52
C LYS A 130 0.99 21.05 -10.50
N GLN A 131 0.60 19.79 -10.45
CA GLN A 131 -0.47 19.22 -11.28
C GLN A 131 -1.86 19.75 -10.87
N LYS A 132 -2.01 20.29 -9.65
CA LYS A 132 -3.30 20.64 -9.01
C LYS A 132 -4.28 19.45 -9.02
N SER A 133 -3.73 18.26 -8.92
CA SER A 133 -4.47 17.00 -8.94
C SER A 133 -3.62 15.86 -8.42
N GLY A 134 -4.21 14.96 -7.65
CA GLY A 134 -3.54 13.76 -7.13
C GLY A 134 -4.46 12.96 -6.22
N ARG A 135 -4.21 11.66 -6.14
CA ARG A 135 -4.92 10.73 -5.26
C ARG A 135 -3.89 9.90 -4.52
N ILE A 136 -3.83 10.04 -3.21
CA ILE A 136 -2.94 9.25 -2.35
C ILE A 136 -3.82 8.33 -1.52
N ILE A 137 -3.54 7.04 -1.59
CA ILE A 137 -4.29 6.00 -0.87
C ILE A 137 -3.30 5.22 -0.02
N ASN A 138 -3.49 5.28 1.29
CA ASN A 138 -2.63 4.61 2.26
C ASN A 138 -3.32 3.35 2.78
N ILE A 139 -2.66 2.19 2.64
CA ILE A 139 -3.18 0.93 3.16
C ILE A 139 -2.77 0.79 4.64
N SER A 140 -3.72 1.09 5.52
CA SER A 140 -3.61 0.87 6.96
C SER A 140 -4.04 -0.56 7.32
N SER A 141 -4.62 -0.76 8.49
CA SER A 141 -5.16 -2.03 8.96
C SER A 141 -6.16 -1.79 10.08
N VAL A 142 -7.13 -2.68 10.23
CA VAL A 142 -7.98 -2.74 11.42
C VAL A 142 -7.14 -2.89 12.70
N SER A 143 -6.00 -3.57 12.64
CA SER A 143 -5.06 -3.67 13.77
C SER A 143 -4.48 -2.32 14.20
N GLY A 144 -4.36 -1.36 13.29
CA GLY A 144 -3.97 0.02 13.62
C GLY A 144 -5.09 0.83 14.29
N VAL A 145 -6.34 0.34 14.26
CA VAL A 145 -7.49 0.99 14.88
C VAL A 145 -7.81 0.34 16.25
N LEU A 146 -7.79 -0.99 16.31
CA LEU A 146 -8.25 -1.77 17.46
C LEU A 146 -7.10 -2.32 18.33
N GLY A 147 -5.89 -2.36 17.78
CA GLY A 147 -4.80 -3.12 18.38
C GLY A 147 -4.86 -4.60 18.02
N ASN A 148 -3.74 -5.32 18.21
CA ASN A 148 -3.68 -6.77 18.11
C ASN A 148 -2.50 -7.28 18.96
N ALA A 149 -2.74 -8.26 19.81
CA ALA A 149 -1.68 -8.85 20.64
C ALA A 149 -0.55 -9.44 19.75
N GLY A 150 0.70 -9.21 20.14
CA GLY A 150 1.86 -9.64 19.36
C GLY A 150 2.22 -8.73 18.17
N GLN A 151 1.51 -7.65 17.95
CA GLN A 151 1.73 -6.72 16.83
C GLN A 151 1.92 -5.26 17.26
N ALA A 152 2.57 -5.01 18.38
CA ALA A 152 2.74 -3.65 18.89
C ALA A 152 3.40 -2.71 17.86
N ASN A 153 4.47 -3.17 17.19
CA ASN A 153 5.14 -2.47 16.09
C ASN A 153 4.22 -2.19 14.90
N TYR A 154 3.51 -3.23 14.44
CA TYR A 154 2.61 -3.13 13.28
C TYR A 154 1.41 -2.24 13.58
N CYS A 155 0.78 -2.39 14.75
CA CYS A 155 -0.33 -1.55 15.19
C CYS A 155 0.09 -0.08 15.29
N ALA A 156 1.25 0.20 15.90
CA ALA A 156 1.80 1.55 16.00
C ALA A 156 2.04 2.16 14.62
N ALA A 157 2.66 1.41 13.68
CA ALA A 157 2.89 1.88 12.32
C ALA A 157 1.57 2.16 11.59
N LYS A 158 0.60 1.26 11.64
CA LYS A 158 -0.69 1.41 10.94
C LYS A 158 -1.59 2.48 11.54
N ALA A 159 -1.53 2.71 12.86
CA ALA A 159 -2.15 3.85 13.52
C ALA A 159 -1.47 5.18 13.11
N GLY A 160 -0.14 5.20 13.04
CA GLY A 160 0.63 6.34 12.55
C GLY A 160 0.27 6.73 11.10
N VAL A 161 0.04 5.74 10.23
CA VAL A 161 -0.44 5.98 8.86
C VAL A 161 -1.79 6.71 8.85
N ILE A 162 -2.71 6.42 9.76
CA ILE A 162 -3.99 7.12 9.86
C ILE A 162 -3.77 8.60 10.24
N GLY A 163 -2.91 8.87 11.21
CA GLY A 163 -2.54 10.22 11.61
C GLY A 163 -1.88 11.01 10.47
N LEU A 164 -0.88 10.40 9.80
CA LEU A 164 -0.22 10.97 8.64
C LEU A 164 -1.20 11.30 7.52
N THR A 165 -2.13 10.39 7.23
CA THR A 165 -3.18 10.58 6.20
C THR A 165 -4.02 11.81 6.49
N LYS A 166 -4.49 11.96 7.74
CA LYS A 166 -5.33 13.10 8.15
C LYS A 166 -4.59 14.44 8.03
N SER A 167 -3.30 14.48 8.39
CA SER A 167 -2.47 15.67 8.28
C SER A 167 -2.24 16.03 6.81
N ALA A 168 -1.74 15.09 6.01
CA ALA A 168 -1.48 15.30 4.59
C ALA A 168 -2.75 15.69 3.80
N ALA A 169 -3.91 15.12 4.15
CA ALA A 169 -5.18 15.49 3.53
C ALA A 169 -5.51 16.98 3.73
N LYS A 170 -5.31 17.50 4.96
CA LYS A 170 -5.56 18.91 5.27
C LYS A 170 -4.59 19.84 4.53
N GLU A 171 -3.31 19.46 4.43
CA GLU A 171 -2.29 20.28 3.77
C GLU A 171 -2.49 20.35 2.25
N LEU A 172 -2.95 19.27 1.62
CA LEU A 172 -2.97 19.12 0.17
C LEU A 172 -4.36 19.41 -0.46
N ALA A 173 -5.42 19.45 0.35
CA ALA A 173 -6.81 19.57 -0.13
C ALA A 173 -7.05 20.81 -1.00
N SER A 174 -6.48 21.96 -0.64
CA SER A 174 -6.65 23.23 -1.37
C SER A 174 -6.15 23.18 -2.82
N ARG A 175 -5.43 22.16 -3.19
CA ARG A 175 -4.88 21.94 -4.55
C ARG A 175 -5.53 20.75 -5.27
N GLY A 176 -6.70 20.31 -4.83
CA GLY A 176 -7.44 19.22 -5.48
C GLY A 176 -6.81 17.83 -5.29
N ILE A 177 -5.93 17.67 -4.28
CA ILE A 177 -5.30 16.40 -3.94
C ILE A 177 -6.07 15.78 -2.78
N THR A 178 -6.49 14.53 -2.92
CA THR A 178 -7.09 13.78 -1.83
C THR A 178 -6.10 12.77 -1.24
N VAL A 179 -6.11 12.63 0.08
CA VAL A 179 -5.30 11.64 0.80
C VAL A 179 -6.24 10.85 1.70
N ASN A 180 -6.35 9.56 1.45
CA ASN A 180 -7.26 8.68 2.16
C ASN A 180 -6.54 7.45 2.70
N ALA A 181 -7.04 6.88 3.79
CA ALA A 181 -6.57 5.59 4.32
C ALA A 181 -7.69 4.55 4.21
N VAL A 182 -7.31 3.35 3.80
CA VAL A 182 -8.16 2.17 3.87
C VAL A 182 -7.58 1.27 4.95
N ALA A 183 -8.40 0.86 5.92
CA ALA A 183 -8.03 -0.03 7.00
C ALA A 183 -8.70 -1.41 6.81
N PRO A 184 -8.12 -2.30 5.99
CA PRO A 184 -8.69 -3.62 5.77
C PRO A 184 -8.70 -4.43 7.06
N GLY A 185 -9.76 -5.23 7.25
CA GLY A 185 -9.78 -6.32 8.20
C GLY A 185 -8.97 -7.52 7.70
N PHE A 186 -9.29 -8.70 8.20
CA PHE A 186 -8.64 -9.92 7.75
C PHE A 186 -9.09 -10.28 6.32
N ILE A 187 -8.14 -10.18 5.41
CA ILE A 187 -8.32 -10.53 3.99
C ILE A 187 -7.64 -11.87 3.73
N LYS A 188 -8.32 -12.77 3.03
CA LYS A 188 -7.74 -14.04 2.60
C LYS A 188 -6.58 -13.78 1.63
N THR A 189 -5.34 -14.01 2.08
CA THR A 189 -4.09 -13.82 1.33
C THR A 189 -3.16 -14.99 1.62
N GLU A 190 -2.09 -15.16 0.84
CA GLU A 190 -1.03 -16.14 1.14
C GLU A 190 -0.48 -16.00 2.58
N MET A 191 -0.47 -14.78 3.12
CA MET A 191 -0.01 -14.49 4.48
C MET A 191 -0.99 -14.99 5.56
N THR A 192 -2.30 -15.02 5.27
CA THR A 192 -3.32 -15.52 6.20
C THR A 192 -3.65 -16.98 5.99
N ASP A 193 -3.34 -17.54 4.81
CA ASP A 193 -3.59 -18.97 4.51
C ASP A 193 -2.68 -19.91 5.33
N VAL A 194 -1.48 -19.43 5.71
CA VAL A 194 -0.53 -20.20 6.54
C VAL A 194 -0.85 -20.18 8.04
N LEU A 195 -1.86 -19.41 8.49
CA LEU A 195 -2.28 -19.40 9.89
C LEU A 195 -2.94 -20.73 10.26
N LYS A 196 -2.67 -21.20 11.49
CA LYS A 196 -3.34 -22.37 12.06
C LYS A 196 -4.84 -22.16 12.17
N ASP A 197 -5.61 -23.25 12.07
CA ASP A 197 -7.08 -23.19 12.06
C ASP A 197 -7.66 -22.60 13.37
N ASP A 198 -7.02 -22.84 14.50
CA ASP A 198 -7.41 -22.25 15.79
C ASP A 198 -7.31 -20.73 15.78
N ILE A 199 -6.23 -20.19 15.16
CA ILE A 199 -6.04 -18.75 14.99
C ILE A 199 -7.09 -18.17 14.02
N LYS A 200 -7.36 -18.89 12.92
CA LYS A 200 -8.41 -18.49 11.97
C LYS A 200 -9.79 -18.44 12.63
N LYS A 201 -10.12 -19.41 13.50
CA LYS A 201 -11.37 -19.42 14.26
C LYS A 201 -11.45 -18.24 15.21
N ALA A 202 -10.42 -18.00 16.01
CA ALA A 202 -10.36 -16.86 16.94
C ALA A 202 -10.52 -15.52 16.20
N ILE A 203 -9.91 -15.38 15.02
CA ILE A 203 -10.06 -14.19 14.16
C ILE A 203 -11.52 -14.05 13.71
N MET A 204 -12.14 -15.13 13.24
CA MET A 204 -13.53 -15.10 12.74
C MET A 204 -14.54 -14.79 13.86
N GLU A 205 -14.27 -15.19 15.11
CA GLU A 205 -15.12 -14.85 16.25
C GLU A 205 -15.21 -13.35 16.50
N ASN A 206 -14.11 -12.61 16.22
CA ASN A 206 -14.05 -11.15 16.35
C ASN A 206 -14.63 -10.39 15.13
N ILE A 207 -15.02 -11.09 14.07
CA ILE A 207 -15.66 -10.48 12.90
C ILE A 207 -17.19 -10.64 13.03
N PRO A 208 -17.97 -9.56 13.09
CA PRO A 208 -19.43 -9.67 13.30
C PRO A 208 -20.13 -10.61 12.31
N MET A 209 -19.71 -10.57 11.04
CA MET A 209 -20.28 -11.46 10.00
C MET A 209 -19.63 -12.86 9.97
N LYS A 210 -18.62 -13.14 10.79
CA LYS A 210 -17.86 -14.40 10.85
C LYS A 210 -17.36 -14.90 9.48
N LEU A 211 -17.08 -13.96 8.57
CA LEU A 211 -16.61 -14.23 7.22
C LEU A 211 -15.33 -13.47 6.93
N LEU A 212 -14.34 -14.16 6.35
CA LEU A 212 -13.14 -13.52 5.83
C LEU A 212 -13.44 -12.85 4.49
N VAL A 213 -13.03 -11.60 4.35
CA VAL A 213 -13.24 -10.82 3.13
C VAL A 213 -12.31 -11.33 2.02
N ARG A 214 -12.88 -11.57 0.83
CA ARG A 214 -12.09 -11.90 -0.37
C ARG A 214 -11.40 -10.65 -0.91
N ARG A 215 -10.19 -10.81 -1.49
CA ARG A 215 -9.39 -9.70 -2.08
C ARG A 215 -10.18 -8.80 -3.05
N LYS A 216 -11.17 -9.34 -3.76
CA LYS A 216 -12.05 -8.61 -4.68
C LYS A 216 -12.84 -7.48 -4.03
N ILE A 217 -13.18 -7.55 -2.76
CA ILE A 217 -14.01 -6.54 -2.09
C ILE A 217 -13.22 -5.25 -1.81
N LEU A 218 -11.90 -5.33 -1.58
CA LEU A 218 -11.05 -4.13 -1.49
C LEU A 218 -11.05 -3.29 -2.79
N GLN A 219 -11.31 -3.92 -3.95
CA GLN A 219 -11.41 -3.23 -5.23
C GLN A 219 -12.60 -2.28 -5.28
N MET A 220 -13.70 -2.60 -4.61
CA MET A 220 -14.92 -1.79 -4.60
C MET A 220 -14.75 -0.52 -3.74
N GLN A 221 -13.85 -0.53 -2.75
CA GLN A 221 -13.55 0.63 -1.91
C GLN A 221 -12.58 1.63 -2.55
N LEU A 222 -11.92 1.26 -3.65
CA LEU A 222 -11.04 2.12 -4.43
C LEU A 222 -11.77 2.80 -5.61
N HIS A 223 -13.09 2.82 -5.58
CA HIS A 223 -13.89 3.58 -6.54
C HIS A 223 -13.94 5.05 -6.08
N PHE A 224 -13.06 5.86 -6.66
CA PHE A 224 -13.04 7.31 -6.50
C PHE A 224 -13.23 8.02 -7.83
#